data_7a5ef1164fd02f05bd68fee7ab4e0306
#
_entry.id   7a5ef1164fd02f05bd68fee7ab4e0306
#
_cell.length_a   1.000
_cell.length_b   1.000
_cell.length_c   1.000
_cell.angle_alpha   90.00
_cell.angle_beta   90.00
_cell.angle_gamma   90.00
#
_symmetry.space_group_name_H-M   'P 1'
#
loop_
_entity.id
_entity.type
_entity.pdbx_description
1 polymer ?
#
loop_
_entity_poly.entity_id
_entity_poly.type
_entity_poly.pdbx_seq_one_letter_code
_entity_poly.pdbx_strand_id
1 'polypeptide(L)'
;MIGAPCVVDTRGTWHYRRKQMKKRVVVVGAGLCGSLLSTLLRNDFEVTIVEQGRTKRPLFNDVECKTGELNTSINRGEGLGGTSNYWHNALIELDDDDLEKAGIEPRGFAPYYAKAWSLFLAQAELDECARARDANRASVGGGTATVAHMVLPQTRHNMWKLANERYPGDSIKIVYGHAQKIAPGYVEVKGRNGVERLDADYVIASAGGLATPVLLARSLGQDDAFCAGYHDHPMAYIAKVKLRPDSRLKAASCTTTRSAEVRAGLTYKTAGLKTVIYLRPAIDMRLGSITGPARYILSDLRNDPFSPKKILMLLGNLEAVREAILFKTRQGFRGDYYSVLILGEQTPIKTRGIQLSPGKRPSLNWQVTAEELASYDRSVNAFFDEYASEIVERKALPSAEWTFRNAAHHSGTANQFVAAPGDTTPEFFRATGLPGTFVCDGSLLRAAGIANSGLTLVALGYRLADQMRSMA
;
A
#
# COMPACT_ATOMS: atom_id res chain seq x y z
N MET A 1 -17.56 -39.52 20.20
CA MET A 1 -16.62 -39.11 21.26
C MET A 1 -15.29 -39.75 20.94
N ILE A 2 -14.36 -38.99 20.33
CA ILE A 2 -13.01 -39.43 20.01
C ILE A 2 -12.13 -38.98 21.15
N GLY A 3 -11.56 -39.95 21.91
CA GLY A 3 -10.84 -39.71 23.15
C GLY A 3 -9.56 -38.88 22.96
N ALA A 4 -9.37 -37.91 23.83
CA ALA A 4 -8.10 -37.18 23.94
C ALA A 4 -6.97 -38.13 24.42
N PRO A 5 -5.72 -37.94 23.99
CA PRO A 5 -4.60 -38.77 24.40
C PRO A 5 -4.31 -38.55 25.89
N CYS A 6 -4.42 -39.60 26.68
CA CYS A 6 -4.01 -39.62 28.09
C CYS A 6 -2.51 -39.87 28.18
N VAL A 7 -1.80 -39.08 28.97
CA VAL A 7 -0.38 -39.29 29.29
C VAL A 7 -0.31 -39.77 30.76
N VAL A 8 0.37 -40.89 30.99
CA VAL A 8 0.63 -41.45 32.33
C VAL A 8 1.98 -40.95 32.80
N ASP A 9 2.07 -40.33 33.96
CA ASP A 9 3.32 -39.94 34.56
C ASP A 9 4.09 -41.17 35.15
N THR A 10 5.32 -41.02 35.53
CA THR A 10 6.18 -42.07 36.10
C THR A 10 5.67 -42.63 37.44
N ARG A 11 4.56 -42.12 38.00
CA ARG A 11 3.89 -42.55 39.21
C ARG A 11 2.51 -43.17 38.94
N GLY A 12 2.17 -43.41 37.67
CA GLY A 12 0.90 -44.03 37.28
C GLY A 12 -0.34 -43.12 37.35
N THR A 13 -0.15 -41.79 37.47
CA THR A 13 -1.26 -40.85 37.58
C THR A 13 -1.70 -40.42 36.18
N TRP A 14 -3.00 -40.55 35.89
CA TRP A 14 -3.59 -40.14 34.63
C TRP A 14 -3.80 -38.63 34.62
N HIS A 15 -3.01 -37.91 33.78
CA HIS A 15 -3.23 -36.50 33.52
C HIS A 15 -4.05 -36.32 32.25
N TYR A 16 -5.29 -35.88 32.39
CA TYR A 16 -6.07 -35.35 31.28
C TYR A 16 -5.43 -34.02 30.86
N ARG A 17 -4.66 -34.01 29.80
CA ARG A 17 -4.35 -32.74 29.14
C ARG A 17 -5.66 -32.20 28.61
N ARG A 18 -6.32 -31.28 29.34
CA ARG A 18 -7.32 -30.41 28.74
C ARG A 18 -6.67 -29.74 27.54
N LYS A 19 -7.13 -30.08 26.34
CA LYS A 19 -6.76 -29.34 25.12
C LYS A 19 -7.21 -27.91 25.39
N GLN A 20 -6.27 -27.01 25.68
CA GLN A 20 -6.59 -25.62 25.93
C GLN A 20 -7.23 -25.11 24.63
N MET A 21 -8.49 -24.63 24.74
CA MET A 21 -9.18 -24.11 23.55
C MET A 21 -8.42 -22.89 23.09
N LYS A 22 -8.09 -22.86 21.79
CA LYS A 22 -7.45 -21.70 21.19
C LYS A 22 -8.38 -20.50 21.31
N LYS A 23 -7.82 -19.33 21.61
CA LYS A 23 -8.57 -18.08 21.57
C LYS A 23 -9.00 -17.77 20.12
N ARG A 24 -10.18 -17.18 19.97
CA ARG A 24 -10.78 -16.86 18.68
C ARG A 24 -10.34 -15.49 18.21
N VAL A 25 -9.81 -15.42 16.98
CA VAL A 25 -9.43 -14.18 16.32
C VAL A 25 -10.30 -13.98 15.09
N VAL A 26 -11.02 -12.87 15.05
CA VAL A 26 -11.74 -12.45 13.85
C VAL A 26 -10.93 -11.36 13.13
N VAL A 27 -10.51 -11.64 11.91
CA VAL A 27 -9.82 -10.68 11.03
C VAL A 27 -10.81 -10.09 10.03
N VAL A 28 -11.00 -8.79 10.07
CA VAL A 28 -11.94 -8.09 9.17
C VAL A 28 -11.18 -7.52 7.99
N GLY A 29 -11.44 -8.09 6.81
CA GLY A 29 -10.77 -7.78 5.54
C GLY A 29 -9.66 -8.76 5.20
N ALA A 30 -9.76 -9.39 4.02
CA ALA A 30 -8.77 -10.31 3.47
C ALA A 30 -7.77 -9.59 2.54
N GLY A 31 -7.43 -8.33 2.84
CA GLY A 31 -6.45 -7.54 2.08
C GLY A 31 -5.00 -7.95 2.39
N LEU A 32 -4.07 -7.02 2.19
CA LEU A 32 -2.63 -7.23 2.36
C LEU A 32 -2.29 -7.74 3.77
N CYS A 33 -2.66 -6.98 4.80
CA CYS A 33 -2.37 -7.33 6.19
C CYS A 33 -3.25 -8.46 6.70
N GLY A 34 -4.56 -8.42 6.41
CA GLY A 34 -5.48 -9.44 6.92
C GLY A 34 -5.18 -10.84 6.39
N SER A 35 -4.79 -10.96 5.12
CA SER A 35 -4.32 -12.23 4.54
C SER A 35 -3.08 -12.77 5.25
N LEU A 36 -2.07 -11.91 5.47
CA LEU A 36 -0.85 -12.30 6.16
C LEU A 36 -1.12 -12.69 7.60
N LEU A 37 -1.82 -11.84 8.36
CA LEU A 37 -2.12 -12.08 9.77
C LEU A 37 -2.92 -13.35 9.99
N SER A 38 -3.93 -13.61 9.15
CA SER A 38 -4.72 -14.83 9.23
C SER A 38 -3.84 -16.09 9.09
N THR A 39 -2.86 -16.06 8.18
CA THR A 39 -1.96 -17.21 7.99
C THR A 39 -0.91 -17.33 9.08
N LEU A 40 -0.40 -16.22 9.61
CA LEU A 40 0.60 -16.24 10.68
C LEU A 40 0.03 -16.70 12.03
N LEU A 41 -1.26 -16.44 12.27
CA LEU A 41 -1.90 -16.70 13.57
C LEU A 41 -2.65 -18.05 13.64
N ARG A 42 -2.93 -18.69 12.52
CA ARG A 42 -3.83 -19.88 12.48
C ARG A 42 -3.40 -21.08 13.28
N ASN A 43 -2.09 -21.21 13.53
CA ASN A 43 -1.60 -22.32 14.36
C ASN A 43 -1.72 -22.06 15.86
N ASP A 44 -1.79 -20.79 16.26
CA ASP A 44 -1.86 -20.37 17.68
C ASP A 44 -3.30 -20.03 18.11
N PHE A 45 -4.13 -19.61 17.15
CA PHE A 45 -5.52 -19.15 17.37
C PHE A 45 -6.51 -19.90 16.47
N GLU A 46 -7.80 -19.86 16.86
CA GLU A 46 -8.91 -20.18 15.96
C GLU A 46 -9.22 -18.95 15.12
N VAL A 47 -8.80 -18.93 13.84
CA VAL A 47 -8.89 -17.76 12.99
C VAL A 47 -10.11 -17.82 12.09
N THR A 48 -10.93 -16.77 12.14
CA THR A 48 -12.00 -16.49 11.17
C THR A 48 -11.69 -15.19 10.44
N ILE A 49 -11.71 -15.21 9.10
CA ILE A 49 -11.57 -14.01 8.29
C ILE A 49 -12.92 -13.60 7.71
N VAL A 50 -13.26 -12.32 7.81
CA VAL A 50 -14.46 -11.72 7.22
C VAL A 50 -14.06 -10.97 5.96
N GLU A 51 -14.62 -11.33 4.81
CA GLU A 51 -14.35 -10.69 3.53
C GLU A 51 -15.68 -10.36 2.82
N GLN A 52 -15.80 -9.12 2.33
CA GLN A 52 -17.07 -8.70 1.70
C GLN A 52 -17.26 -9.35 0.32
N GLY A 53 -16.19 -9.54 -0.46
CA GLY A 53 -16.24 -10.05 -1.83
C GLY A 53 -15.98 -11.54 -1.94
N ARG A 54 -16.89 -12.30 -2.60
CA ARG A 54 -16.66 -13.71 -2.94
C ARG A 54 -15.68 -13.88 -4.11
N THR A 55 -15.64 -12.90 -4.99
CA THR A 55 -14.76 -12.85 -6.17
C THR A 55 -13.93 -11.59 -6.12
N LYS A 56 -12.75 -11.63 -6.74
CA LYS A 56 -11.93 -10.43 -6.87
C LYS A 56 -12.63 -9.41 -7.78
N ARG A 57 -12.89 -8.24 -7.27
CA ARG A 57 -13.53 -7.14 -7.99
C ARG A 57 -12.95 -5.80 -7.55
N PRO A 58 -12.70 -4.86 -8.48
CA PRO A 58 -12.34 -3.50 -8.10
C PRO A 58 -13.53 -2.77 -7.46
N LEU A 59 -13.25 -1.94 -6.46
CA LEU A 59 -14.22 -1.10 -5.80
C LEU A 59 -14.05 0.34 -6.28
N PHE A 60 -15.11 0.91 -6.87
CA PHE A 60 -15.06 2.26 -7.42
C PHE A 60 -15.96 3.26 -6.67
N ASN A 61 -17.09 2.81 -6.15
CA ASN A 61 -18.19 3.69 -5.73
C ASN A 61 -18.62 3.51 -4.27
N ASP A 62 -17.83 2.86 -3.44
CA ASP A 62 -18.17 2.62 -2.04
C ASP A 62 -17.78 3.79 -1.12
N VAL A 63 -16.85 4.64 -1.58
CA VAL A 63 -16.54 5.94 -0.99
C VAL A 63 -16.67 7.00 -2.08
N GLU A 64 -17.47 8.02 -1.81
CA GLU A 64 -17.61 9.17 -2.70
C GLU A 64 -16.39 10.08 -2.57
N CYS A 65 -15.88 10.59 -3.66
CA CYS A 65 -14.87 11.63 -3.62
C CYS A 65 -15.43 12.99 -3.97
N LYS A 66 -15.34 13.92 -3.04
CA LYS A 66 -15.85 15.29 -3.20
C LYS A 66 -14.94 16.19 -4.03
N THR A 67 -13.67 15.90 -4.10
CA THR A 67 -12.71 16.69 -4.86
C THR A 67 -12.44 15.99 -6.18
N GLY A 68 -12.85 16.59 -7.28
CA GLY A 68 -13.11 16.03 -8.61
C GLY A 68 -12.02 15.24 -9.34
N GLU A 69 -10.88 14.94 -8.73
CA GLU A 69 -9.77 14.29 -9.40
C GLU A 69 -9.26 13.00 -8.73
N LEU A 70 -9.98 12.45 -7.79
CA LEU A 70 -9.77 11.08 -7.43
C LEU A 70 -10.22 10.20 -8.58
N ASN A 71 -9.25 9.81 -9.24
CA ASN A 71 -9.29 8.97 -10.40
C ASN A 71 -10.24 7.81 -10.38
N THR A 72 -10.79 7.63 -11.52
CA THR A 72 -11.29 6.41 -12.14
C THR A 72 -10.34 5.19 -12.09
N SER A 73 -9.14 5.30 -11.54
CA SER A 73 -8.25 4.16 -11.34
C SER A 73 -8.69 3.32 -10.14
N ILE A 74 -8.41 2.00 -10.19
CA ILE A 74 -8.69 1.10 -9.08
C ILE A 74 -7.92 1.55 -7.86
N ASN A 75 -8.65 2.06 -6.89
CA ASN A 75 -8.08 2.46 -5.61
C ASN A 75 -8.11 1.33 -4.58
N ARG A 76 -9.04 0.38 -4.74
CA ARG A 76 -9.25 -0.74 -3.83
C ARG A 76 -9.79 -1.95 -4.57
N GLY A 77 -9.65 -3.11 -3.95
CA GLY A 77 -10.22 -4.35 -4.43
C GLY A 77 -10.86 -5.16 -3.31
N GLU A 78 -11.91 -5.90 -3.63
CA GLU A 78 -12.52 -6.91 -2.76
C GLU A 78 -12.12 -8.32 -3.20
N GLY A 79 -12.44 -9.29 -2.37
CA GLY A 79 -12.09 -10.69 -2.51
C GLY A 79 -10.74 -11.02 -1.87
N LEU A 80 -10.45 -12.31 -1.74
CA LEU A 80 -9.23 -12.78 -1.07
C LEU A 80 -7.97 -12.19 -1.72
N GLY A 81 -7.16 -11.52 -0.91
CA GLY A 81 -6.02 -10.70 -1.31
C GLY A 81 -6.34 -9.21 -1.43
N GLY A 82 -7.63 -8.80 -1.48
CA GLY A 82 -8.01 -7.38 -1.51
C GLY A 82 -7.31 -6.61 -2.63
N THR A 83 -6.78 -5.43 -2.32
CA THR A 83 -6.07 -4.55 -3.26
C THR A 83 -4.80 -5.20 -3.84
N SER A 84 -4.20 -6.22 -3.18
CA SER A 84 -3.08 -6.95 -3.76
C SER A 84 -3.41 -7.73 -5.05
N ASN A 85 -4.68 -7.87 -5.40
CA ASN A 85 -5.09 -8.36 -6.73
C ASN A 85 -4.75 -7.39 -7.87
N TYR A 86 -4.53 -6.10 -7.55
CA TYR A 86 -4.42 -5.02 -8.52
C TYR A 86 -3.13 -4.22 -8.42
N TRP A 87 -2.37 -4.35 -7.33
CA TRP A 87 -1.17 -3.58 -7.08
C TRP A 87 0.00 -3.93 -8.01
N HIS A 88 1.02 -3.09 -8.02
CA HIS A 88 2.22 -3.30 -8.82
C HIS A 88 3.33 -4.06 -8.09
N ASN A 89 3.12 -4.44 -6.82
CA ASN A 89 4.15 -5.02 -5.96
C ASN A 89 5.37 -4.10 -5.77
N ALA A 90 5.18 -2.79 -5.79
CA ALA A 90 6.28 -1.87 -5.57
C ALA A 90 6.69 -1.92 -4.10
N LEU A 91 7.93 -2.33 -3.86
CA LEU A 91 8.49 -2.52 -2.52
C LEU A 91 9.50 -1.39 -2.26
N ILE A 92 9.21 -0.56 -1.26
CA ILE A 92 10.06 0.53 -0.78
C ILE A 92 9.95 0.54 0.74
N GLU A 93 11.07 0.67 1.44
CA GLU A 93 11.08 0.92 2.88
C GLU A 93 10.82 2.40 3.17
N LEU A 94 10.14 2.69 4.26
CA LEU A 94 10.21 4.00 4.89
C LEU A 94 11.63 4.21 5.43
N ASP A 95 12.18 5.41 5.27
CA ASP A 95 13.42 5.75 5.94
C ASP A 95 13.20 6.00 7.45
N ASP A 96 14.28 6.13 8.21
CA ASP A 96 14.21 6.27 9.67
C ASP A 96 13.40 7.50 10.09
N ASP A 97 13.53 8.63 9.39
CA ASP A 97 12.76 9.86 9.65
C ASP A 97 11.25 9.62 9.45
N ASP A 98 10.87 8.86 8.42
CA ASP A 98 9.47 8.54 8.16
C ASP A 98 8.93 7.50 9.15
N LEU A 99 9.76 6.53 9.59
CA LEU A 99 9.39 5.57 10.63
C LEU A 99 9.14 6.29 11.97
N GLU A 100 10.04 7.19 12.37
CA GLU A 100 9.89 7.99 13.59
C GLU A 100 8.62 8.86 13.55
N LYS A 101 8.35 9.54 12.43
CA LYS A 101 7.10 10.28 12.22
C LYS A 101 5.87 9.39 12.27
N ALA A 102 5.99 8.13 11.83
CA ALA A 102 4.91 7.15 11.95
C ALA A 102 4.75 6.58 13.37
N GLY A 103 5.63 6.94 14.31
CA GLY A 103 5.62 6.42 15.68
C GLY A 103 6.24 5.02 15.79
N ILE A 104 7.14 4.67 14.87
CA ILE A 104 7.81 3.36 14.80
C ILE A 104 9.30 3.56 15.07
N GLU A 105 9.85 2.87 16.08
CA GLU A 105 11.28 2.90 16.39
C GLU A 105 12.05 2.10 15.32
N PRO A 106 13.00 2.74 14.57
CA PRO A 106 13.60 2.12 13.37
C PRO A 106 14.40 0.85 13.67
N ARG A 107 15.26 0.87 14.72
CA ARG A 107 16.14 -0.28 15.04
C ARG A 107 15.34 -1.52 15.39
N GLY A 108 14.30 -1.39 16.20
CA GLY A 108 13.41 -2.50 16.57
C GLY A 108 12.53 -2.96 15.41
N PHE A 109 12.40 -2.16 14.36
CA PHE A 109 11.56 -2.48 13.20
C PHE A 109 12.33 -3.17 12.06
N ALA A 110 13.62 -2.96 11.95
CA ALA A 110 14.46 -3.57 10.88
C ALA A 110 14.31 -5.10 10.72
N PRO A 111 14.20 -5.93 11.80
CA PRO A 111 13.96 -7.36 11.65
C PRO A 111 12.64 -7.69 10.94
N TYR A 112 11.62 -6.86 11.10
CA TYR A 112 10.32 -7.05 10.44
C TYR A 112 10.39 -6.69 8.95
N TYR A 113 11.17 -5.68 8.56
CA TYR A 113 11.47 -5.44 7.16
C TYR A 113 12.22 -6.60 6.52
N ALA A 114 13.20 -7.20 7.20
CA ALA A 114 13.88 -8.39 6.70
C ALA A 114 12.91 -9.56 6.44
N LYS A 115 11.97 -9.82 7.37
CA LYS A 115 10.89 -10.81 7.18
C LYS A 115 9.99 -10.43 5.99
N ALA A 116 9.63 -9.15 5.85
CA ALA A 116 8.79 -8.67 4.76
C ALA A 116 9.45 -8.82 3.40
N TRP A 117 10.72 -8.49 3.25
CA TRP A 117 11.49 -8.72 2.04
C TRP A 117 11.54 -10.20 1.66
N SER A 118 11.85 -11.07 2.61
CA SER A 118 11.96 -12.53 2.41
C SER A 118 10.62 -13.18 2.01
N LEU A 119 9.48 -12.51 2.26
CA LEU A 119 8.18 -12.97 1.79
C LEU A 119 8.09 -12.89 0.26
N PHE A 120 8.63 -11.84 -0.34
CA PHE A 120 8.48 -11.54 -1.78
C PHE A 120 9.64 -12.06 -2.62
N LEU A 121 10.86 -12.06 -2.11
CA LEU A 121 12.08 -12.38 -2.83
C LEU A 121 12.95 -13.36 -2.03
N ALA A 122 13.57 -14.31 -2.73
CA ALA A 122 14.58 -15.18 -2.15
C ALA A 122 15.89 -14.42 -1.87
N GLN A 123 16.77 -14.95 -1.00
CA GLN A 123 17.99 -14.24 -0.61
C GLN A 123 18.88 -13.86 -1.81
N ALA A 124 19.07 -14.79 -2.76
CA ALA A 124 19.86 -14.50 -3.95
C ALA A 124 19.30 -13.38 -4.81
N GLU A 125 17.96 -13.25 -4.86
CA GLU A 125 17.26 -12.18 -5.56
C GLU A 125 17.39 -10.85 -4.83
N LEU A 126 17.35 -10.86 -3.50
CA LEU A 126 17.62 -9.68 -2.66
C LEU A 126 19.05 -9.17 -2.87
N ASP A 127 20.04 -10.08 -2.95
CA ASP A 127 21.44 -9.72 -3.20
C ASP A 127 21.63 -9.10 -4.60
N GLU A 128 20.92 -9.60 -5.62
CA GLU A 128 20.90 -8.98 -6.95
C GLU A 128 20.30 -7.56 -6.91
N CYS A 129 19.18 -7.38 -6.20
CA CYS A 129 18.56 -6.09 -6.04
C CYS A 129 19.45 -5.12 -5.25
N ALA A 130 20.19 -5.60 -4.24
CA ALA A 130 21.14 -4.79 -3.48
C ALA A 130 22.26 -4.26 -4.39
N ARG A 131 22.88 -5.11 -5.19
CA ARG A 131 23.90 -4.70 -6.17
C ARG A 131 23.37 -3.68 -7.17
N ALA A 132 22.14 -3.87 -7.68
CA ALA A 132 21.51 -2.92 -8.59
C ALA A 132 21.24 -1.55 -7.92
N ARG A 133 20.83 -1.55 -6.65
CA ARG A 133 20.66 -0.32 -5.86
C ARG A 133 21.97 0.43 -5.66
N ASP A 134 23.05 -0.29 -5.33
CA ASP A 134 24.36 0.32 -5.11
C ASP A 134 24.92 0.90 -6.42
N ALA A 135 24.77 0.21 -7.55
CA ALA A 135 25.15 0.71 -8.86
C ALA A 135 24.36 1.97 -9.24
N ASN A 136 23.05 1.98 -8.99
CA ASN A 136 22.21 3.17 -9.26
C ASN A 136 22.63 4.34 -8.37
N ARG A 137 22.88 4.11 -7.07
CA ARG A 137 23.34 5.15 -6.15
C ARG A 137 24.68 5.73 -6.58
N ALA A 138 25.61 4.89 -6.99
CA ALA A 138 26.91 5.34 -7.51
C ALA A 138 26.77 6.17 -8.80
N SER A 139 25.82 5.83 -9.68
CA SER A 139 25.59 6.56 -10.93
C SER A 139 25.05 7.97 -10.69
N VAL A 140 24.09 8.16 -9.76
CA VAL A 140 23.41 9.45 -9.57
C VAL A 140 23.85 10.19 -8.30
N GLY A 141 24.77 9.61 -7.52
CA GLY A 141 25.26 10.21 -6.28
C GLY A 141 26.11 11.46 -6.49
N GLY A 142 26.26 12.27 -5.44
CA GLY A 142 27.10 13.48 -5.41
C GLY A 142 26.33 14.80 -5.56
N GLY A 143 24.99 14.73 -5.69
CA GLY A 143 24.11 15.91 -5.69
C GLY A 143 23.40 16.15 -4.35
N THR A 144 22.43 17.04 -4.37
CA THR A 144 21.57 17.36 -3.20
C THR A 144 20.46 16.33 -2.99
N ALA A 145 20.12 15.57 -4.03
CA ALA A 145 19.11 14.53 -3.95
C ALA A 145 19.61 13.31 -3.16
N THR A 146 18.75 12.76 -2.33
CA THR A 146 18.90 11.39 -1.83
C THR A 146 18.25 10.39 -2.79
N VAL A 147 18.69 9.13 -2.78
CA VAL A 147 18.19 8.12 -3.71
C VAL A 147 17.32 7.11 -2.98
N ALA A 148 16.03 7.14 -3.28
CA ALA A 148 15.08 6.11 -2.87
C ALA A 148 14.98 5.02 -3.95
N HIS A 149 14.99 3.74 -3.54
CA HIS A 149 14.93 2.63 -4.49
C HIS A 149 13.61 1.89 -4.39
N MET A 150 12.89 1.85 -5.50
CA MET A 150 11.71 1.03 -5.68
C MET A 150 12.11 -0.30 -6.33
N VAL A 151 11.80 -1.40 -5.67
CA VAL A 151 11.95 -2.75 -6.21
C VAL A 151 10.60 -3.27 -6.66
N LEU A 152 10.50 -3.72 -7.90
CA LEU A 152 9.29 -4.26 -8.50
C LEU A 152 9.54 -5.72 -8.88
N PRO A 153 9.16 -6.69 -8.03
CA PRO A 153 9.23 -8.10 -8.39
C PRO A 153 8.52 -8.39 -9.71
N GLN A 154 9.10 -9.23 -10.55
CA GLN A 154 8.50 -9.59 -11.84
C GLN A 154 7.18 -10.33 -11.68
N THR A 155 7.09 -11.18 -10.64
CA THR A 155 5.86 -11.87 -10.28
C THR A 155 4.97 -10.95 -9.45
N ARG A 156 3.73 -10.75 -9.90
CA ARG A 156 2.73 -10.05 -9.09
C ARG A 156 2.08 -11.03 -8.13
N HIS A 157 2.16 -10.70 -6.86
CA HIS A 157 1.64 -11.56 -5.80
C HIS A 157 0.25 -11.12 -5.35
N ASN A 158 -0.70 -12.07 -5.37
CA ASN A 158 -1.90 -11.96 -4.55
C ASN A 158 -1.52 -12.39 -3.12
N MET A 159 -1.78 -11.53 -2.15
CA MET A 159 -1.29 -11.73 -0.80
C MET A 159 -1.88 -12.93 -0.09
N TRP A 160 -3.17 -13.25 -0.35
CA TRP A 160 -3.80 -14.45 0.19
C TRP A 160 -3.09 -15.74 -0.28
N LYS A 161 -2.80 -15.84 -1.57
CA LYS A 161 -2.08 -16.98 -2.13
C LYS A 161 -0.66 -17.07 -1.58
N LEU A 162 0.10 -15.98 -1.70
CA LEU A 162 1.49 -15.93 -1.27
C LEU A 162 1.65 -16.30 0.21
N ALA A 163 0.83 -15.72 1.10
CA ALA A 163 0.91 -16.00 2.52
C ALA A 163 0.56 -17.47 2.85
N ASN A 164 -0.47 -18.03 2.20
CA ASN A 164 -0.83 -19.43 2.41
C ASN A 164 0.21 -20.41 1.87
N GLU A 165 0.90 -20.08 0.78
CA GLU A 165 2.01 -20.87 0.24
C GLU A 165 3.24 -20.84 1.17
N ARG A 166 3.55 -19.68 1.73
CA ARG A 166 4.72 -19.49 2.61
C ARG A 166 4.50 -20.02 4.02
N TYR A 167 3.27 -19.95 4.53
CA TYR A 167 2.91 -20.31 5.90
C TYR A 167 1.75 -21.33 5.92
N PRO A 168 2.00 -22.60 5.54
CA PRO A 168 0.99 -23.66 5.65
C PRO A 168 0.63 -23.91 7.11
N GLY A 169 -0.61 -24.36 7.39
CA GLY A 169 -1.08 -24.64 8.74
C GLY A 169 -2.56 -24.98 8.80
N ASP A 170 -3.16 -24.80 9.98
CA ASP A 170 -4.58 -25.08 10.23
C ASP A 170 -5.49 -24.32 9.26
N SER A 171 -6.68 -24.84 9.03
CA SER A 171 -7.67 -24.20 8.17
C SER A 171 -8.14 -22.87 8.75
N ILE A 172 -8.31 -21.87 7.88
CA ILE A 172 -8.88 -20.57 8.23
C ILE A 172 -10.36 -20.58 7.81
N LYS A 173 -11.26 -20.27 8.76
CA LYS A 173 -12.67 -20.09 8.43
C LYS A 173 -12.86 -18.78 7.66
N ILE A 174 -13.55 -18.84 6.51
CA ILE A 174 -13.85 -17.65 5.71
C ILE A 174 -15.35 -17.38 5.80
N VAL A 175 -15.71 -16.17 6.27
CA VAL A 175 -17.09 -15.68 6.31
C VAL A 175 -17.21 -14.55 5.28
N TYR A 176 -18.07 -14.77 4.29
CA TYR A 176 -18.35 -13.76 3.28
C TYR A 176 -19.49 -12.85 3.69
N GLY A 177 -19.18 -11.62 4.01
CA GLY A 177 -20.12 -10.61 4.43
C GLY A 177 -19.45 -9.27 4.75
N HIS A 178 -20.25 -8.27 4.99
CA HIS A 178 -19.81 -6.93 5.34
C HIS A 178 -19.82 -6.77 6.86
N ALA A 179 -18.66 -6.57 7.49
CA ALA A 179 -18.55 -6.25 8.89
C ALA A 179 -19.19 -4.88 9.16
N GLN A 180 -20.24 -4.86 9.98
CA GLN A 180 -21.01 -3.66 10.27
C GLN A 180 -20.59 -3.00 11.58
N LYS A 181 -20.21 -3.81 12.58
CA LYS A 181 -19.89 -3.34 13.92
C LYS A 181 -18.92 -4.31 14.62
N ILE A 182 -17.97 -3.74 15.32
CA ILE A 182 -17.15 -4.44 16.30
C ILE A 182 -17.69 -4.09 17.69
N ALA A 183 -17.91 -5.10 18.52
CA ALA A 183 -18.32 -4.92 19.90
C ALA A 183 -17.46 -5.81 20.81
N PRO A 184 -17.43 -5.57 22.13
CA PRO A 184 -16.72 -6.43 23.06
C PRO A 184 -17.16 -7.89 22.92
N GLY A 185 -16.23 -8.76 22.51
CA GLY A 185 -16.46 -10.20 22.37
C GLY A 185 -17.06 -10.68 21.06
N TYR A 186 -17.41 -9.82 20.10
CA TYR A 186 -17.95 -10.25 18.81
C TYR A 186 -17.85 -9.21 17.69
N VAL A 187 -18.04 -9.67 16.46
CA VAL A 187 -18.21 -8.83 15.25
C VAL A 187 -19.58 -9.12 14.63
N GLU A 188 -20.33 -8.08 14.29
CA GLU A 188 -21.56 -8.19 13.50
C GLU A 188 -21.25 -8.15 12.02
N VAL A 189 -21.69 -9.18 11.30
CA VAL A 189 -21.43 -9.36 9.86
C VAL A 189 -22.75 -9.49 9.13
N LYS A 190 -22.98 -8.62 8.14
CA LYS A 190 -24.14 -8.72 7.23
C LYS A 190 -23.77 -9.60 6.05
N GLY A 191 -24.26 -10.84 6.10
CA GLY A 191 -24.18 -11.80 5.01
C GLY A 191 -25.43 -11.80 4.14
N ARG A 192 -25.53 -12.81 3.24
CA ARG A 192 -26.71 -12.98 2.37
C ARG A 192 -27.99 -13.32 3.15
N ASN A 193 -27.86 -14.03 4.25
CA ASN A 193 -28.97 -14.53 5.07
C ASN A 193 -29.32 -13.61 6.25
N GLY A 194 -28.82 -12.39 6.27
CA GLY A 194 -29.03 -11.44 7.34
C GLY A 194 -27.75 -11.10 8.11
N VAL A 195 -27.92 -10.57 9.33
CA VAL A 195 -26.83 -10.23 10.23
C VAL A 195 -26.54 -11.40 11.16
N GLU A 196 -25.28 -11.82 11.20
CA GLU A 196 -24.77 -12.84 12.12
C GLU A 196 -23.75 -12.24 13.08
N ARG A 197 -23.60 -12.84 14.26
CA ARG A 197 -22.54 -12.51 15.22
C ARG A 197 -21.46 -13.56 15.18
N LEU A 198 -20.23 -13.10 15.04
CA LEU A 198 -19.04 -13.92 15.13
C LEU A 198 -18.35 -13.61 16.46
N ASP A 199 -18.38 -14.55 17.39
CA ASP A 199 -17.69 -14.41 18.67
C ASP A 199 -16.18 -14.31 18.45
N ALA A 200 -15.52 -13.44 19.19
CA ALA A 200 -14.10 -13.16 19.09
C ALA A 200 -13.51 -12.79 20.45
N ASP A 201 -12.39 -13.41 20.81
CA ASP A 201 -11.58 -12.97 21.94
C ASP A 201 -10.72 -11.77 21.53
N TYR A 202 -10.32 -11.74 20.23
CA TYR A 202 -9.63 -10.62 19.60
C TYR A 202 -10.20 -10.33 18.21
N VAL A 203 -10.18 -9.05 17.82
CA VAL A 203 -10.56 -8.59 16.47
C VAL A 203 -9.39 -7.84 15.86
N ILE A 204 -9.09 -8.11 14.58
CA ILE A 204 -8.11 -7.34 13.80
C ILE A 204 -8.85 -6.63 12.68
N ALA A 205 -8.95 -5.30 12.76
CA ALA A 205 -9.50 -4.48 11.69
C ALA A 205 -8.41 -4.24 10.62
N SER A 206 -8.62 -4.83 9.43
CA SER A 206 -7.70 -4.80 8.28
C SER A 206 -8.46 -4.56 6.96
N ALA A 207 -9.54 -3.79 7.02
CA ALA A 207 -10.40 -3.51 5.86
C ALA A 207 -9.83 -2.42 4.92
N GLY A 208 -8.65 -1.90 5.23
CA GLY A 208 -7.92 -0.90 4.45
C GLY A 208 -8.20 0.54 4.83
N GLY A 209 -7.34 1.45 4.36
CA GLY A 209 -7.29 2.85 4.78
C GLY A 209 -8.59 3.66 4.64
N LEU A 210 -9.56 3.20 3.89
CA LEU A 210 -10.85 3.87 3.74
C LEU A 210 -12.00 3.18 4.50
N ALA A 211 -11.97 1.86 4.67
CA ALA A 211 -13.08 1.12 5.30
C ALA A 211 -12.88 0.89 6.80
N THR A 212 -11.64 0.69 7.26
CA THR A 212 -11.35 0.51 8.69
C THR A 212 -11.81 1.68 9.54
N PRO A 213 -11.51 2.96 9.23
CA PRO A 213 -11.98 4.09 10.05
C PRO A 213 -13.52 4.18 10.09
N VAL A 214 -14.20 3.85 9.00
CA VAL A 214 -15.67 3.80 8.95
C VAL A 214 -16.22 2.74 9.89
N LEU A 215 -15.62 1.56 9.90
CA LEU A 215 -16.02 0.46 10.79
C LEU A 215 -15.78 0.83 12.26
N LEU A 216 -14.62 1.43 12.58
CA LEU A 216 -14.31 1.84 13.95
C LEU A 216 -15.26 2.94 14.44
N ALA A 217 -15.48 3.98 13.65
CA ALA A 217 -16.40 5.07 14.00
C ALA A 217 -17.81 4.55 14.28
N ARG A 218 -18.36 3.72 13.40
CA ARG A 218 -19.68 3.10 13.60
C ARG A 218 -19.74 2.20 14.81
N SER A 219 -18.66 1.46 15.07
CA SER A 219 -18.56 0.59 16.26
C SER A 219 -18.62 1.39 17.56
N LEU A 220 -18.12 2.63 17.54
CA LEU A 220 -18.16 3.58 18.66
C LEU A 220 -19.43 4.46 18.67
N GLY A 221 -20.40 4.22 17.78
CA GLY A 221 -21.64 5.01 17.70
C GLY A 221 -21.43 6.40 17.09
N GLN A 222 -20.36 6.60 16.31
CA GLN A 222 -20.00 7.87 15.67
C GLN A 222 -20.40 7.86 14.18
N ASP A 223 -21.71 7.75 13.90
CA ASP A 223 -22.25 7.67 12.54
C ASP A 223 -22.16 8.99 11.76
N ASP A 224 -21.92 10.13 12.42
CA ASP A 224 -21.66 11.45 11.83
C ASP A 224 -20.29 11.96 12.28
N ALA A 225 -19.24 11.29 11.86
CA ALA A 225 -17.86 11.62 12.22
C ALA A 225 -17.04 12.05 11.01
N PHE A 226 -16.02 12.85 11.27
CA PHE A 226 -14.94 13.13 10.33
C PHE A 226 -13.67 12.40 10.76
N CYS A 227 -13.29 11.38 10.01
CA CYS A 227 -12.05 10.62 10.24
C CYS A 227 -10.89 11.39 9.61
N ALA A 228 -10.29 12.28 10.38
CA ALA A 228 -9.23 13.18 9.94
C ALA A 228 -7.87 12.49 9.78
N GLY A 229 -6.95 13.18 9.10
CA GLY A 229 -5.54 12.76 8.98
C GLY A 229 -5.25 11.92 7.75
N TYR A 230 -6.21 11.81 6.82
CA TYR A 230 -5.96 11.13 5.54
C TYR A 230 -4.77 11.77 4.81
N HIS A 231 -3.90 10.93 4.30
CA HIS A 231 -2.84 11.30 3.37
C HIS A 231 -2.58 10.17 2.38
N ASP A 232 -2.06 10.55 1.22
CA ASP A 232 -1.67 9.67 0.12
C ASP A 232 -0.42 10.28 -0.52
N HIS A 233 0.04 9.75 -1.63
CA HIS A 233 1.11 10.34 -2.43
C HIS A 233 0.49 10.97 -3.69
N PRO A 234 0.35 12.32 -3.73
CA PRO A 234 0.00 13.01 -4.96
C PRO A 234 1.06 12.72 -6.02
N MET A 235 0.64 12.23 -7.16
CA MET A 235 1.55 11.95 -8.27
C MET A 235 1.10 12.67 -9.54
N ALA A 236 2.07 13.24 -10.27
CA ALA A 236 1.82 13.94 -11.52
C ALA A 236 2.98 13.73 -12.51
N TYR A 237 2.65 13.60 -13.78
CA TYR A 237 3.62 13.77 -14.85
C TYR A 237 3.74 15.25 -15.17
N ILE A 238 4.92 15.81 -14.95
CA ILE A 238 5.14 17.27 -14.98
C ILE A 238 5.98 17.75 -16.14
N ALA A 239 6.79 16.87 -16.70
CA ALA A 239 7.67 17.22 -17.81
C ALA A 239 8.01 16.00 -18.68
N LYS A 240 8.55 16.29 -19.84
CA LYS A 240 9.26 15.35 -20.71
C LYS A 240 10.63 15.91 -21.04
N VAL A 241 11.63 15.08 -20.93
CA VAL A 241 13.04 15.45 -21.17
C VAL A 241 13.68 14.51 -22.17
N LYS A 242 14.63 15.05 -22.94
CA LYS A 242 15.60 14.27 -23.72
C LYS A 242 16.92 14.32 -22.98
N LEU A 243 17.43 13.17 -22.61
CA LEU A 243 18.71 13.05 -21.93
C LEU A 243 19.86 12.92 -22.95
N ARG A 244 21.04 13.32 -22.54
CA ARG A 244 22.27 13.05 -23.29
C ARG A 244 22.47 11.54 -23.48
N PRO A 245 23.13 11.10 -24.60
CA PRO A 245 23.42 9.68 -24.82
C PRO A 245 24.20 9.02 -23.68
N ASP A 246 25.11 9.76 -23.07
CA ASP A 246 25.99 9.37 -21.96
C ASP A 246 25.43 9.71 -20.55
N SER A 247 24.18 10.16 -20.46
CA SER A 247 23.58 10.58 -19.19
C SER A 247 23.51 9.44 -18.16
N ARG A 248 24.03 9.71 -16.96
CA ARG A 248 23.96 8.85 -15.79
C ARG A 248 22.52 8.62 -15.30
N LEU A 249 21.62 9.55 -15.56
CA LEU A 249 20.21 9.43 -15.20
C LEU A 249 19.50 8.27 -15.91
N LYS A 250 20.01 7.80 -17.05
CA LYS A 250 19.44 6.64 -17.75
C LYS A 250 19.57 5.36 -16.95
N ALA A 251 20.73 5.12 -16.33
CA ALA A 251 20.94 3.97 -15.45
C ALA A 251 20.03 4.00 -14.24
N ALA A 252 19.79 5.19 -13.68
CA ALA A 252 18.89 5.37 -12.52
C ALA A 252 17.42 5.10 -12.86
N SER A 253 17.00 5.30 -14.11
CA SER A 253 15.59 5.20 -14.49
C SER A 253 15.02 3.79 -14.34
N CYS A 254 15.81 2.75 -14.65
CA CYS A 254 15.43 1.36 -14.53
C CYS A 254 16.64 0.44 -14.71
N THR A 255 16.91 -0.40 -13.71
CA THR A 255 17.85 -1.52 -13.80
C THR A 255 17.06 -2.83 -13.66
N THR A 256 17.14 -3.69 -14.66
CA THR A 256 16.45 -4.99 -14.63
C THR A 256 17.40 -6.05 -14.10
N THR A 257 16.99 -6.75 -13.05
CA THR A 257 17.61 -7.99 -12.55
C THR A 257 16.86 -9.21 -13.06
N ARG A 258 17.30 -10.41 -12.72
CA ARG A 258 16.63 -11.65 -13.11
C ARG A 258 15.20 -11.73 -12.58
N SER A 259 14.95 -11.23 -11.37
CA SER A 259 13.68 -11.40 -10.63
C SER A 259 12.90 -10.10 -10.40
N ALA A 260 13.53 -8.94 -10.57
CA ALA A 260 12.92 -7.65 -10.28
C ALA A 260 13.40 -6.54 -11.21
N GLU A 261 12.67 -5.46 -11.24
CA GLU A 261 13.06 -4.17 -11.79
C GLU A 261 13.37 -3.23 -10.62
N VAL A 262 14.54 -2.61 -10.63
CA VAL A 262 14.98 -1.64 -9.62
C VAL A 262 14.97 -0.25 -10.25
N ARG A 263 14.26 0.68 -9.64
CA ARG A 263 14.18 2.08 -10.07
C ARG A 263 14.71 2.98 -8.98
N ALA A 264 15.55 3.92 -9.35
CA ALA A 264 15.99 4.98 -8.46
C ALA A 264 15.03 6.17 -8.55
N GLY A 265 14.54 6.61 -7.41
CA GLY A 265 13.81 7.86 -7.26
C GLY A 265 14.75 8.92 -6.66
N LEU A 266 14.87 10.06 -7.31
CA LEU A 266 15.63 11.19 -6.80
C LEU A 266 14.76 11.97 -5.83
N THR A 267 15.12 11.97 -4.55
CA THR A 267 14.33 12.54 -3.48
C THR A 267 14.92 13.85 -3.00
N TYR A 268 14.12 14.89 -3.07
CA TYR A 268 14.42 16.23 -2.56
C TYR A 268 13.55 16.49 -1.33
N LYS A 269 14.14 17.08 -0.29
CA LYS A 269 13.41 17.53 0.91
C LYS A 269 13.36 19.06 0.92
N THR A 270 12.16 19.62 0.74
CA THR A 270 11.95 21.07 0.70
C THR A 270 10.84 21.45 1.66
N ALA A 271 11.09 22.43 2.53
CA ALA A 271 10.14 22.87 3.57
C ALA A 271 9.59 21.72 4.43
N GLY A 272 10.43 20.73 4.73
CA GLY A 272 10.06 19.58 5.55
C GLY A 272 9.34 18.44 4.83
N LEU A 273 8.96 18.63 3.56
CA LEU A 273 8.28 17.61 2.74
C LEU A 273 9.26 16.99 1.73
N LYS A 274 9.11 15.70 1.51
CA LYS A 274 9.84 14.95 0.50
C LYS A 274 9.09 14.93 -0.83
N THR A 275 9.82 15.06 -1.92
CA THR A 275 9.32 14.86 -3.29
C THR A 275 10.25 13.91 -3.98
N VAL A 276 9.74 12.79 -4.45
CA VAL A 276 10.52 11.84 -5.26
C VAL A 276 10.24 12.05 -6.74
N ILE A 277 11.30 12.07 -7.51
CA ILE A 277 11.27 12.25 -8.97
C ILE A 277 11.74 10.97 -9.63
N TYR A 278 10.87 10.37 -10.43
CA TYR A 278 11.17 9.21 -11.25
C TYR A 278 11.25 9.58 -12.72
N LEU A 279 12.31 9.16 -13.36
CA LEU A 279 12.43 9.22 -14.81
C LEU A 279 11.83 7.94 -15.41
N ARG A 280 10.80 8.10 -16.21
CA ARG A 280 10.16 6.97 -16.87
C ARG A 280 10.45 7.03 -18.37
N PRO A 281 11.07 5.97 -18.95
CA PRO A 281 11.30 5.93 -20.38
C PRO A 281 10.02 6.28 -21.14
N ALA A 282 10.09 7.28 -22.01
CA ALA A 282 8.98 7.69 -22.86
C ALA A 282 9.07 6.93 -24.18
N ILE A 283 7.92 6.51 -24.69
CA ILE A 283 7.84 5.71 -25.93
C ILE A 283 7.82 6.61 -27.14
N ASP A 284 7.27 7.78 -26.96
CA ASP A 284 7.27 8.81 -27.97
C ASP A 284 8.67 9.46 -28.04
N MET A 285 9.31 9.35 -29.17
CA MET A 285 10.64 9.91 -29.45
C MET A 285 10.59 11.41 -29.78
N ARG A 286 9.53 12.11 -29.38
CA ARG A 286 9.35 13.56 -29.56
C ARG A 286 8.95 14.18 -28.23
N LEU A 287 9.20 15.47 -28.08
CA LEU A 287 8.67 16.26 -26.96
C LEU A 287 7.15 16.54 -27.11
N GLY A 288 6.37 15.56 -27.60
CA GLY A 288 4.95 15.69 -27.85
C GLY A 288 4.12 15.86 -26.56
N SER A 289 3.33 14.88 -26.23
CA SER A 289 2.54 14.89 -24.99
C SER A 289 3.40 14.56 -23.78
N ILE A 290 3.29 15.35 -22.71
CA ILE A 290 3.97 15.10 -21.43
C ILE A 290 3.36 13.89 -20.73
N THR A 291 2.05 13.77 -20.83
CA THR A 291 1.29 12.63 -20.33
C THR A 291 1.10 11.66 -21.48
N GLY A 292 1.87 10.58 -21.55
CA GLY A 292 1.59 9.54 -22.52
C GLY A 292 0.15 9.01 -22.31
N PRO A 293 -0.81 9.32 -23.20
CA PRO A 293 -2.22 8.97 -23.02
C PRO A 293 -2.42 7.46 -22.86
N ALA A 294 -1.53 6.69 -23.45
CA ALA A 294 -1.51 5.25 -23.38
C ALA A 294 -1.45 4.68 -21.97
N ARG A 295 -0.65 5.24 -21.10
CA ARG A 295 -0.53 4.69 -19.72
C ARG A 295 -1.83 4.84 -18.95
N TYR A 296 -2.56 5.92 -19.16
CA TYR A 296 -3.86 6.14 -18.54
C TYR A 296 -4.94 5.26 -19.17
N ILE A 297 -5.00 5.22 -20.50
CA ILE A 297 -5.94 4.35 -21.23
C ILE A 297 -5.71 2.89 -20.88
N LEU A 298 -4.45 2.43 -20.80
CA LEU A 298 -4.12 1.06 -20.43
C LEU A 298 -4.40 0.75 -18.96
N SER A 299 -4.18 1.69 -18.06
CA SER A 299 -4.59 1.56 -16.67
C SER A 299 -6.11 1.43 -16.57
N ASP A 300 -6.83 2.26 -17.28
CA ASP A 300 -8.30 2.27 -17.30
C ASP A 300 -8.88 1.02 -17.98
N LEU A 301 -8.29 0.54 -19.08
CA LEU A 301 -8.68 -0.72 -19.73
C LEU A 301 -8.41 -1.93 -18.85
N ARG A 302 -7.41 -1.88 -17.98
CA ARG A 302 -7.15 -2.94 -17.00
C ARG A 302 -8.29 -3.05 -16.00
N ASN A 303 -8.95 -1.95 -15.72
CA ASN A 303 -10.03 -1.84 -14.74
C ASN A 303 -11.40 -2.19 -15.36
N ASP A 304 -11.55 -1.88 -16.66
CA ASP A 304 -12.74 -2.15 -17.45
C ASP A 304 -12.32 -2.59 -18.86
N PRO A 305 -11.89 -3.88 -19.00
CA PRO A 305 -11.32 -4.40 -20.24
C PRO A 305 -12.33 -4.49 -21.39
N PHE A 306 -13.61 -4.39 -21.09
CA PHE A 306 -14.69 -4.50 -22.07
C PHE A 306 -15.34 -3.16 -22.43
N SER A 307 -14.75 -2.03 -22.06
CA SER A 307 -15.26 -0.72 -22.45
C SER A 307 -14.99 -0.44 -23.94
N PRO A 308 -16.02 -0.45 -24.81
CA PRO A 308 -15.83 -0.20 -26.25
C PRO A 308 -15.23 1.17 -26.52
N LYS A 309 -15.63 2.19 -25.73
CA LYS A 309 -15.11 3.55 -25.83
C LYS A 309 -13.61 3.62 -25.57
N LYS A 310 -13.13 2.94 -24.55
CA LYS A 310 -11.70 2.92 -24.19
C LYS A 310 -10.89 2.12 -25.19
N ILE A 311 -11.43 1.00 -25.69
CA ILE A 311 -10.81 0.22 -26.76
C ILE A 311 -10.66 1.06 -28.03
N LEU A 312 -11.71 1.79 -28.41
CA LEU A 312 -11.69 2.68 -29.57
C LEU A 312 -10.68 3.82 -29.43
N MET A 313 -10.59 4.42 -28.23
CA MET A 313 -9.57 5.43 -27.89
C MET A 313 -8.15 4.87 -27.98
N LEU A 314 -7.93 3.62 -27.56
CA LEU A 314 -6.63 2.97 -27.70
C LEU A 314 -6.29 2.73 -29.17
N LEU A 315 -7.19 2.14 -29.93
CA LEU A 315 -7.01 1.84 -31.36
C LEU A 315 -6.84 3.10 -32.20
N GLY A 316 -7.48 4.20 -31.83
CA GLY A 316 -7.30 5.51 -32.47
C GLY A 316 -5.98 6.21 -32.14
N ASN A 317 -5.19 5.66 -31.19
CA ASN A 317 -3.92 6.23 -30.77
C ASN A 317 -2.78 5.23 -31.00
N LEU A 318 -2.13 5.32 -32.18
CA LEU A 318 -1.05 4.42 -32.57
C LEU A 318 0.15 4.45 -31.60
N GLU A 319 0.42 5.58 -30.95
CA GLU A 319 1.45 5.68 -29.91
C GLU A 319 1.06 4.85 -28.68
N ALA A 320 -0.21 4.88 -28.32
CA ALA A 320 -0.74 4.08 -27.21
C ALA A 320 -0.63 2.57 -27.48
N VAL A 321 -0.96 2.16 -28.70
CA VAL A 321 -0.82 0.75 -29.13
C VAL A 321 0.63 0.32 -29.08
N ARG A 322 1.54 1.11 -29.63
CA ARG A 322 2.98 0.85 -29.58
C ARG A 322 3.49 0.77 -28.14
N GLU A 323 3.08 1.67 -27.28
CA GLU A 323 3.41 1.66 -25.84
C GLU A 323 2.92 0.37 -25.18
N ALA A 324 1.71 -0.06 -25.47
CA ALA A 324 1.16 -1.29 -24.94
C ALA A 324 1.98 -2.53 -25.35
N ILE A 325 2.38 -2.58 -26.61
CA ILE A 325 3.19 -3.67 -27.16
C ILE A 325 4.57 -3.71 -26.49
N LEU A 326 5.28 -2.58 -26.45
CA LEU A 326 6.61 -2.49 -25.85
C LEU A 326 6.58 -2.81 -24.34
N PHE A 327 5.55 -2.36 -23.63
CA PHE A 327 5.35 -2.71 -22.22
C PHE A 327 5.10 -4.20 -22.02
N LYS A 328 4.28 -4.83 -22.88
CA LYS A 328 3.99 -6.27 -22.79
C LYS A 328 5.18 -7.13 -23.20
N THR A 329 5.93 -6.74 -24.21
CA THR A 329 7.08 -7.50 -24.71
C THR A 329 8.33 -7.32 -23.86
N ARG A 330 8.28 -6.45 -22.82
CA ARG A 330 9.43 -6.13 -21.95
C ARG A 330 10.70 -5.75 -22.71
N GLN A 331 10.55 -5.24 -23.91
CA GLN A 331 11.68 -4.74 -24.66
C GLN A 331 12.17 -3.45 -23.99
N GLY A 332 13.34 -3.54 -23.37
CA GLY A 332 13.99 -2.44 -22.68
C GLY A 332 14.07 -1.22 -23.60
N PHE A 333 13.61 -0.11 -23.08
CA PHE A 333 13.55 1.14 -23.82
C PHE A 333 14.97 1.64 -24.08
N ARG A 334 15.34 1.86 -25.33
CA ARG A 334 16.64 2.37 -25.75
C ARG A 334 16.59 3.84 -26.20
N GLY A 335 15.53 4.54 -25.84
CA GLY A 335 15.35 5.94 -26.23
C GLY A 335 16.01 6.93 -25.27
N ASP A 336 16.20 8.14 -25.72
CA ASP A 336 16.75 9.24 -24.92
C ASP A 336 15.65 10.09 -24.25
N TYR A 337 14.37 9.82 -24.54
CA TYR A 337 13.24 10.58 -24.01
C TYR A 337 12.65 9.95 -22.76
N TYR A 338 12.41 10.78 -21.76
CA TYR A 338 11.88 10.35 -20.46
C TYR A 338 10.76 11.29 -20.00
N SER A 339 9.67 10.71 -19.48
CA SER A 339 8.67 11.46 -18.74
C SER A 339 9.13 11.61 -17.30
N VAL A 340 8.99 12.81 -16.75
CA VAL A 340 9.28 13.13 -15.35
C VAL A 340 8.02 12.97 -14.56
N LEU A 341 8.01 11.97 -13.67
CA LEU A 341 6.93 11.67 -12.72
C LEU A 341 7.35 12.11 -11.34
N ILE A 342 6.54 12.91 -10.66
CA ILE A 342 6.72 13.22 -9.25
C ILE A 342 5.72 12.46 -8.39
N LEU A 343 6.18 12.09 -7.19
CA LEU A 343 5.34 11.71 -6.07
C LEU A 343 5.70 12.62 -4.89
N GLY A 344 4.67 13.28 -4.33
CA GLY A 344 4.84 14.17 -3.18
C GLY A 344 4.47 13.49 -1.87
N GLU A 345 5.18 13.82 -0.80
CA GLU A 345 4.77 13.50 0.56
C GLU A 345 3.61 14.41 0.97
N GLN A 346 2.63 13.85 1.68
CA GLN A 346 1.59 14.60 2.37
C GLN A 346 1.70 14.37 3.87
N THR A 347 1.57 15.44 4.63
CA THR A 347 1.39 15.34 6.09
C THR A 347 -0.07 15.18 6.45
N PRO A 348 -0.42 14.43 7.51
CA PRO A 348 -1.78 14.37 8.01
C PRO A 348 -2.25 15.76 8.45
N ILE A 349 -3.39 16.22 7.90
CA ILE A 349 -4.04 17.48 8.31
C ILE A 349 -5.50 17.24 8.68
N LYS A 350 -6.04 18.10 9.54
CA LYS A 350 -7.40 17.96 10.08
C LYS A 350 -8.50 18.11 9.02
N THR A 351 -8.21 18.77 7.90
CA THR A 351 -9.16 19.03 6.82
C THR A 351 -9.23 17.93 5.76
N ARG A 352 -8.27 16.99 5.78
CA ARG A 352 -8.29 15.81 4.90
C ARG A 352 -8.76 14.59 5.67
N GLY A 353 -9.74 13.88 5.14
CA GLY A 353 -10.30 12.73 5.85
C GLY A 353 -11.58 12.22 5.22
N ILE A 354 -12.21 11.29 5.92
CA ILE A 354 -13.45 10.64 5.51
C ILE A 354 -14.59 11.21 6.34
N GLN A 355 -15.55 11.83 5.67
CA GLN A 355 -16.80 12.27 6.27
C GLN A 355 -17.80 11.12 6.27
N LEU A 356 -18.31 10.80 7.43
CA LEU A 356 -19.48 9.96 7.63
C LEU A 356 -20.71 10.82 7.77
N SER A 357 -21.86 10.31 7.30
CA SER A 357 -23.17 10.91 7.56
C SER A 357 -24.20 9.79 7.58
N PRO A 358 -25.19 9.83 8.49
CA PRO A 358 -26.22 8.81 8.61
C PRO A 358 -26.95 8.57 7.29
N GLY A 359 -27.07 7.31 6.89
CA GLY A 359 -27.76 6.90 5.66
C GLY A 359 -27.05 7.28 4.33
N LYS A 360 -25.90 7.93 4.38
CA LYS A 360 -25.12 8.29 3.19
C LYS A 360 -23.86 7.43 3.05
N ARG A 361 -23.33 7.37 1.83
CA ARG A 361 -22.01 6.79 1.60
C ARG A 361 -20.95 7.67 2.24
N PRO A 362 -19.86 7.07 2.79
CA PRO A 362 -18.71 7.84 3.23
C PRO A 362 -18.14 8.67 2.08
N SER A 363 -17.70 9.89 2.37
CA SER A 363 -17.06 10.74 1.36
C SER A 363 -15.66 11.13 1.80
N LEU A 364 -14.71 11.02 0.87
CA LEU A 364 -13.32 11.41 1.06
C LEU A 364 -13.10 12.86 0.64
N ASN A 365 -12.53 13.65 1.53
CA ASN A 365 -12.00 14.98 1.22
C ASN A 365 -10.48 14.87 1.09
N TRP A 366 -9.98 14.99 -0.16
CA TRP A 366 -8.55 14.94 -0.48
C TRP A 366 -8.19 16.06 -1.46
N GLN A 367 -7.09 16.73 -1.18
CA GLN A 367 -6.55 17.80 -2.01
C GLN A 367 -5.05 17.97 -1.75
N VAL A 368 -4.34 18.56 -2.70
CA VAL A 368 -2.99 19.08 -2.52
C VAL A 368 -3.12 20.52 -2.03
N THR A 369 -2.43 20.86 -0.93
CA THR A 369 -2.45 22.23 -0.41
C THR A 369 -1.50 23.13 -1.20
N ALA A 370 -1.65 24.44 -1.05
CA ALA A 370 -0.76 25.43 -1.70
C ALA A 370 0.69 25.28 -1.21
N GLU A 371 0.88 24.97 0.09
CA GLU A 371 2.20 24.75 0.69
C GLU A 371 2.85 23.47 0.14
N GLU A 372 2.07 22.38 0.00
CA GLU A 372 2.53 21.13 -0.60
C GLU A 372 2.94 21.37 -2.06
N LEU A 373 2.09 22.04 -2.85
CA LEU A 373 2.38 22.37 -4.26
C LEU A 373 3.66 23.22 -4.38
N ALA A 374 3.82 24.23 -3.55
CA ALA A 374 5.02 25.09 -3.56
C ALA A 374 6.28 24.30 -3.15
N SER A 375 6.16 23.32 -2.25
CA SER A 375 7.28 22.44 -1.89
C SER A 375 7.67 21.53 -3.05
N TYR A 376 6.70 20.92 -3.73
CA TYR A 376 6.94 20.07 -4.89
C TYR A 376 7.57 20.85 -6.04
N ASP A 377 7.10 22.07 -6.32
CA ASP A 377 7.64 22.96 -7.35
C ASP A 377 9.12 23.30 -7.09
N ARG A 378 9.48 23.67 -5.85
CA ARG A 378 10.89 23.90 -5.47
C ARG A 378 11.75 22.66 -5.65
N SER A 379 11.25 21.47 -5.30
CA SER A 379 11.97 20.21 -5.47
C SER A 379 12.22 19.89 -6.94
N VAL A 380 11.24 20.17 -7.78
CA VAL A 380 11.33 19.98 -9.25
C VAL A 380 12.33 20.96 -9.88
N ASN A 381 12.33 22.21 -9.45
CA ASN A 381 13.30 23.21 -9.91
C ASN A 381 14.71 22.79 -9.49
N ALA A 382 14.93 22.37 -8.25
CA ALA A 382 16.22 21.85 -7.78
C ALA A 382 16.72 20.66 -8.63
N PHE A 383 15.81 19.74 -8.98
CA PHE A 383 16.15 18.64 -9.89
C PHE A 383 16.60 19.14 -11.27
N PHE A 384 15.88 20.07 -11.86
CA PHE A 384 16.25 20.59 -13.18
C PHE A 384 17.55 21.40 -13.17
N ASP A 385 17.82 22.11 -12.08
CA ASP A 385 19.08 22.85 -11.92
C ASP A 385 20.26 21.90 -11.73
N GLU A 386 20.11 20.90 -10.86
CA GLU A 386 21.16 19.91 -10.56
C GLU A 386 21.55 19.08 -11.79
N TYR A 387 20.59 18.71 -12.63
CA TYR A 387 20.82 17.86 -13.81
C TYR A 387 20.70 18.62 -15.14
N ALA A 388 20.87 19.94 -15.14
CA ALA A 388 20.78 20.77 -16.34
C ALA A 388 21.73 20.29 -17.45
N SER A 389 22.96 19.88 -17.10
CA SER A 389 23.97 19.38 -18.05
C SER A 389 23.64 18.02 -18.65
N GLU A 390 22.74 17.25 -18.03
CA GLU A 390 22.32 15.92 -18.47
C GLU A 390 21.13 15.98 -19.46
N ILE A 391 20.46 17.14 -19.53
CA ILE A 391 19.20 17.33 -20.26
C ILE A 391 19.50 18.17 -21.52
N VAL A 392 19.25 17.58 -22.70
CA VAL A 392 19.42 18.26 -23.99
C VAL A 392 18.22 19.12 -24.35
N GLU A 393 17.02 18.58 -24.10
CA GLU A 393 15.74 19.24 -24.39
C GLU A 393 14.76 19.00 -23.24
N ARG A 394 13.95 20.00 -22.93
CA ARG A 394 12.94 19.94 -21.88
C ARG A 394 11.62 20.59 -22.32
N LYS A 395 10.52 19.88 -22.07
CA LYS A 395 9.16 20.43 -22.06
C LYS A 395 8.56 20.20 -20.69
N ALA A 396 8.29 21.24 -19.94
CA ALA A 396 7.72 21.17 -18.59
C ALA A 396 6.40 21.95 -18.52
N LEU A 397 5.49 21.51 -17.64
CA LEU A 397 4.28 22.25 -17.30
C LEU A 397 4.59 23.19 -16.14
N PRO A 398 4.01 24.39 -16.13
CA PRO A 398 3.95 25.21 -14.92
C PRO A 398 3.27 24.42 -13.78
N SER A 399 3.67 24.64 -12.54
CA SER A 399 3.10 23.91 -11.40
C SER A 399 1.59 24.11 -11.25
N ALA A 400 1.05 25.25 -11.68
CA ALA A 400 -0.39 25.53 -11.71
C ALA A 400 -1.18 24.62 -12.67
N GLU A 401 -0.52 23.98 -13.63
CA GLU A 401 -1.14 23.07 -14.60
C GLU A 401 -0.93 21.59 -14.23
N TRP A 402 -0.28 21.29 -13.08
CA TRP A 402 -0.07 19.91 -12.68
C TRP A 402 -1.38 19.27 -12.24
N THR A 403 -1.70 18.16 -12.87
CA THR A 403 -2.87 17.35 -12.52
C THR A 403 -2.44 16.21 -11.62
N PHE A 404 -2.76 16.31 -10.35
CA PHE A 404 -2.44 15.29 -9.37
C PHE A 404 -3.45 14.16 -9.34
N ARG A 405 -2.91 12.96 -9.17
CA ARG A 405 -3.65 11.73 -8.90
C ARG A 405 -3.15 11.13 -7.61
N ASN A 406 -4.01 10.43 -6.90
CA ASN A 406 -3.57 9.65 -5.75
C ASN A 406 -2.80 8.39 -6.19
N ALA A 407 -1.93 7.90 -5.33
CA ALA A 407 -1.22 6.65 -5.55
C ALA A 407 -1.97 5.42 -5.03
N ALA A 408 -3.16 5.61 -4.46
CA ALA A 408 -3.94 4.59 -3.76
C ALA A 408 -3.22 4.00 -2.52
N HIS A 409 -2.45 4.83 -1.84
CA HIS A 409 -1.77 4.49 -0.59
C HIS A 409 -2.53 5.11 0.60
N HIS A 410 -3.82 4.83 0.70
CA HIS A 410 -4.74 5.40 1.69
C HIS A 410 -4.24 5.20 3.12
N SER A 411 -3.82 6.27 3.79
CA SER A 411 -3.13 6.23 5.08
C SER A 411 -3.71 7.21 6.10
N GLY A 412 -3.48 6.94 7.39
CA GLY A 412 -3.67 7.87 8.49
C GLY A 412 -5.07 8.08 9.04
N THR A 413 -6.08 7.49 8.44
CA THR A 413 -7.51 7.76 8.75
C THR A 413 -8.01 7.15 10.06
N ALA A 414 -7.29 6.17 10.64
CA ALA A 414 -7.65 5.59 11.94
C ALA A 414 -6.87 6.20 13.12
N ASN A 415 -6.04 7.21 12.89
CA ASN A 415 -5.17 7.77 13.95
C ASN A 415 -5.92 8.27 15.17
N GLN A 416 -7.15 8.76 15.01
CA GLN A 416 -8.00 9.19 16.14
C GLN A 416 -8.61 8.03 16.94
N PHE A 417 -8.57 6.80 16.40
CA PHE A 417 -9.15 5.59 17.00
C PHE A 417 -8.08 4.65 17.56
N VAL A 418 -6.82 4.98 17.49
CA VAL A 418 -5.71 4.17 17.98
C VAL A 418 -4.86 4.96 18.97
N ALA A 419 -4.07 4.25 19.78
CA ALA A 419 -3.23 4.85 20.82
C ALA A 419 -2.30 5.96 20.30
N ALA A 420 -1.92 6.88 21.17
CA ALA A 420 -1.09 8.04 20.83
C ALA A 420 0.33 7.65 20.37
N PRO A 421 1.06 8.54 19.65
CA PRO A 421 2.45 8.31 19.29
C PRO A 421 3.33 8.12 20.53
N GLY A 422 4.25 7.15 20.48
CA GLY A 422 5.19 6.86 21.55
C GLY A 422 4.93 5.55 22.29
N ASP A 423 3.79 4.92 22.07
CA ASP A 423 3.51 3.59 22.62
C ASP A 423 4.23 2.53 21.77
N THR A 424 5.37 2.05 22.27
CA THR A 424 6.24 1.08 21.58
C THR A 424 5.78 -0.38 21.71
N THR A 425 4.66 -0.61 22.39
CA THR A 425 4.12 -1.92 22.81
C THR A 425 2.84 -2.28 22.06
N PRO A 426 2.12 -3.35 22.43
CA PRO A 426 0.85 -3.74 21.81
C PRO A 426 -0.17 -2.62 21.64
N GLU A 427 -0.05 -1.54 22.43
CA GLU A 427 -0.89 -0.34 22.36
C GLU A 427 -0.87 0.31 20.98
N PHE A 428 0.26 0.30 20.27
CA PHE A 428 0.38 0.89 18.92
C PHE A 428 -0.72 0.41 17.95
N PHE A 429 -1.14 -0.84 18.07
CA PHE A 429 -2.18 -1.43 17.22
C PHE A 429 -3.57 -1.37 17.85
N ARG A 430 -3.72 -1.07 19.15
CA ARG A 430 -5.00 -1.15 19.87
C ARG A 430 -5.95 -0.03 19.46
N ALA A 431 -7.19 -0.43 19.16
CA ALA A 431 -8.27 0.51 18.98
C ALA A 431 -8.76 1.04 20.33
N THR A 432 -8.79 2.38 20.47
CA THR A 432 -9.30 3.05 21.67
C THR A 432 -10.83 2.85 21.78
N GLY A 433 -11.30 2.49 22.97
CA GLY A 433 -12.72 2.28 23.22
C GLY A 433 -13.31 0.97 22.70
N LEU A 434 -12.48 0.11 22.07
CA LEU A 434 -12.89 -1.22 21.58
C LEU A 434 -11.96 -2.31 22.16
N PRO A 435 -12.21 -2.81 23.37
CA PRO A 435 -11.36 -3.80 24.02
C PRO A 435 -11.14 -5.04 23.15
N GLY A 436 -9.91 -5.56 23.12
CA GLY A 436 -9.54 -6.72 22.31
C GLY A 436 -9.46 -6.47 20.81
N THR A 437 -9.60 -5.22 20.37
CA THR A 437 -9.54 -4.85 18.94
C THR A 437 -8.20 -4.20 18.60
N PHE A 438 -7.62 -4.66 17.47
CA PHE A 438 -6.38 -4.15 16.89
C PHE A 438 -6.63 -3.64 15.47
N VAL A 439 -5.84 -2.68 15.04
CA VAL A 439 -5.85 -2.14 13.67
C VAL A 439 -4.53 -2.51 13.00
N CYS A 440 -4.58 -3.09 11.79
CA CYS A 440 -3.36 -3.34 11.02
C CYS A 440 -3.64 -3.21 9.52
N ASP A 441 -3.58 -2.00 9.03
CA ASP A 441 -3.61 -1.65 7.60
C ASP A 441 -3.16 -0.20 7.40
N GLY A 442 -3.32 0.36 6.19
CA GLY A 442 -2.89 1.70 5.86
C GLY A 442 -3.50 2.80 6.74
N SER A 443 -4.68 2.58 7.30
CA SER A 443 -5.33 3.58 8.17
C SER A 443 -4.54 3.91 9.44
N LEU A 444 -3.66 2.98 9.86
CA LEU A 444 -2.81 3.12 11.05
C LEU A 444 -1.58 4.00 10.79
N LEU A 445 -1.11 4.11 9.55
CA LEU A 445 0.13 4.83 9.23
C LEU A 445 -0.05 6.34 9.41
N ARG A 446 0.69 6.93 10.35
CA ARG A 446 0.67 8.37 10.66
C ARG A 446 1.54 9.18 9.72
N ALA A 447 2.51 8.55 9.10
CA ALA A 447 3.32 9.08 8.03
C ALA A 447 3.62 7.96 7.04
N ALA A 448 3.63 8.26 5.77
CA ALA A 448 3.96 7.32 4.72
C ALA A 448 5.16 7.80 3.88
N GLY A 449 5.71 8.97 4.20
CA GLY A 449 6.82 9.56 3.46
C GLY A 449 6.53 9.61 1.96
N ILE A 450 7.42 9.03 1.18
CA ILE A 450 7.27 8.83 -0.26
C ILE A 450 7.24 7.35 -0.66
N ALA A 451 7.23 6.44 0.32
CA ALA A 451 7.31 5.01 0.07
C ALA A 451 5.94 4.40 -0.22
N ASN A 452 5.89 3.44 -1.13
CA ASN A 452 4.71 2.58 -1.25
C ASN A 452 4.50 1.82 0.05
N SER A 453 3.40 2.04 0.73
CA SER A 453 3.15 1.53 2.09
C SER A 453 3.11 0.00 2.21
N GLY A 454 3.01 -0.73 1.09
CA GLY A 454 2.80 -2.18 1.09
C GLY A 454 3.84 -2.99 1.87
N LEU A 455 5.13 -2.70 1.70
CA LEU A 455 6.21 -3.41 2.41
C LEU A 455 6.17 -3.13 3.92
N THR A 456 5.97 -1.86 4.30
CA THR A 456 5.82 -1.45 5.70
C THR A 456 4.61 -2.10 6.36
N LEU A 457 3.49 -2.19 5.66
CA LEU A 457 2.28 -2.85 6.17
C LEU A 457 2.49 -4.35 6.37
N VAL A 458 3.25 -5.01 5.51
CA VAL A 458 3.64 -6.42 5.69
C VAL A 458 4.53 -6.56 6.93
N ALA A 459 5.51 -5.68 7.12
CA ALA A 459 6.38 -5.65 8.30
C ALA A 459 5.59 -5.43 9.60
N LEU A 460 4.60 -4.51 9.59
CA LEU A 460 3.68 -4.30 10.70
C LEU A 460 2.82 -5.54 10.98
N GLY A 461 2.38 -6.25 9.95
CA GLY A 461 1.68 -7.52 10.10
C GLY A 461 2.50 -8.58 10.84
N TYR A 462 3.79 -8.71 10.53
CA TYR A 462 4.69 -9.60 11.29
C TYR A 462 4.85 -9.16 12.76
N ARG A 463 5.01 -7.85 12.98
CA ARG A 463 5.14 -7.30 14.33
C ARG A 463 3.90 -7.57 15.16
N LEU A 464 2.71 -7.32 14.62
CA LEU A 464 1.46 -7.60 15.33
C LEU A 464 1.29 -9.10 15.59
N ALA A 465 1.62 -9.97 14.63
CA ALA A 465 1.52 -11.42 14.83
C ALA A 465 2.42 -11.90 15.98
N ASP A 466 3.66 -11.41 16.07
CA ASP A 466 4.57 -11.75 17.17
C ASP A 466 4.03 -11.25 18.53
N GLN A 467 3.43 -10.06 18.58
CA GLN A 467 2.80 -9.54 19.80
C GLN A 467 1.55 -10.35 20.19
N MET A 468 0.71 -10.73 19.24
CA MET A 468 -0.50 -11.53 19.54
C MET A 468 -0.17 -12.91 20.05
N ARG A 469 0.91 -13.54 19.57
CA ARG A 469 1.35 -14.86 20.09
C ARG A 469 1.68 -14.84 21.58
N SER A 470 2.20 -13.73 22.09
CA SER A 470 2.42 -13.58 23.53
C SER A 470 1.13 -13.50 24.36
N MET A 471 -0.02 -13.32 23.68
CA MET A 471 -1.36 -13.26 24.30
C MET A 471 -2.18 -14.53 24.05
N ALA A 472 -1.63 -15.54 23.35
CA ALA A 472 -2.30 -16.80 22.99
C ALA A 472 -2.70 -17.69 24.20
#